data_8153d2834df71639abeb1c4704239279
#
_entry.id   8153d2834df71639abeb1c4704239279
#
_cell.length_a   1.000
_cell.length_b   1.000
_cell.length_c   1.000
_cell.angle_alpha   90.00
_cell.angle_beta   90.00
_cell.angle_gamma   90.00
#
_symmetry.space_group_name_H-M   'P 1'
#
loop_
_entity.id
_entity.type
_entity.pdbx_description
1 polymer ?
#
loop_
_entity_poly.entity_id
_entity_poly.type
_entity_poly.pdbx_seq_one_letter_code
_entity_poly.pdbx_strand_id
1 'polypeptide(L)'
;MNELETVIDALRAHKSILNASGVLHVAVFGSTARKEQSADSDIDVLLDLDETQKINVFDYVALKEQIREILGGGCVDVVTRQGLKKTLKDRVEKESINAF
;
A
#
# COMPACT_ATOMS: atom_id res chain seq x y z
N MET A 1 -1.06 -2.33 20.91
CA MET A 1 -0.97 -1.34 19.83
C MET A 1 -1.73 -1.85 18.61
N ASN A 2 -2.52 -0.99 17.96
CA ASN A 2 -3.29 -1.40 16.78
C ASN A 2 -2.35 -1.56 15.59
N GLU A 3 -2.36 -2.74 14.97
CA GLU A 3 -1.55 -3.02 13.78
C GLU A 3 -1.84 -2.02 12.66
N LEU A 4 -3.11 -1.69 12.43
CA LEU A 4 -3.51 -0.72 11.42
C LEU A 4 -2.86 0.65 11.66
N GLU A 5 -2.90 1.15 12.88
CA GLU A 5 -2.30 2.44 13.21
C GLU A 5 -0.79 2.44 12.98
N THR A 6 -0.14 1.36 13.37
CA THR A 6 1.31 1.20 13.17
C THR A 6 1.67 1.25 11.69
N VAL A 7 0.91 0.53 10.85
CA VAL A 7 1.12 0.49 9.41
C VAL A 7 0.89 1.87 8.78
N ILE A 8 -0.21 2.52 9.13
CA ILE A 8 -0.55 3.84 8.62
C ILE A 8 0.53 4.87 8.99
N ASP A 9 0.97 4.88 10.24
CA ASP A 9 1.98 5.82 10.71
C ASP A 9 3.33 5.61 10.02
N ALA A 10 3.72 4.36 9.82
CA ALA A 10 4.96 4.03 9.10
C ALA A 10 4.92 4.53 7.66
N LEU A 11 3.80 4.34 6.97
CA LEU A 11 3.64 4.81 5.59
C LEU A 11 3.65 6.34 5.52
N ARG A 12 2.97 7.02 6.43
CA ARG A 12 2.98 8.48 6.50
C ARG A 12 4.36 9.06 6.75
N ALA A 13 5.13 8.41 7.59
CA ALA A 13 6.48 8.86 7.91
C ALA A 13 7.38 8.84 6.66
N HIS A 14 7.06 8.02 5.66
CA HIS A 14 7.83 7.88 4.44
C HIS A 14 7.15 8.52 3.22
N LYS A 15 6.17 9.39 3.45
CA LYS A 15 5.40 10.06 2.39
C LYS A 15 6.30 10.74 1.36
N SER A 16 7.27 11.53 1.82
CA SER A 16 8.15 12.30 0.92
C SER A 16 8.95 11.39 -0.02
N ILE A 17 9.49 10.30 0.52
CA ILE A 17 10.26 9.33 -0.26
C ILE A 17 9.37 8.64 -1.27
N LEU A 18 8.17 8.23 -0.86
CA LEU A 18 7.23 7.53 -1.73
C LEU A 18 6.72 8.47 -2.83
N ASN A 19 6.40 9.73 -2.50
CA ASN A 19 6.01 10.71 -3.51
C ASN A 19 7.12 10.92 -4.55
N ALA A 20 8.36 10.98 -4.10
CA ALA A 20 9.51 11.14 -5.00
C ALA A 20 9.66 9.93 -5.94
N SER A 21 9.20 8.76 -5.52
CA SER A 21 9.23 7.53 -6.31
C SER A 21 8.03 7.36 -7.24
N GLY A 22 7.11 8.33 -7.27
CA GLY A 22 5.95 8.28 -8.14
C GLY A 22 4.66 7.80 -7.49
N VAL A 23 4.63 7.69 -6.18
CA VAL A 23 3.43 7.27 -5.44
C VAL A 23 2.67 8.51 -5.00
N LEU A 24 1.45 8.70 -5.50
CA LEU A 24 0.60 9.83 -5.13
C LEU A 24 -0.10 9.59 -3.80
N HIS A 25 -0.68 8.41 -3.64
CA HIS A 25 -1.44 8.03 -2.45
C HIS A 25 -1.17 6.58 -2.10
N VAL A 26 -1.27 6.28 -0.81
CA VAL A 26 -1.15 4.91 -0.29
C VAL A 26 -2.33 4.67 0.64
N ALA A 27 -2.93 3.51 0.53
CA ALA A 27 -4.00 3.07 1.42
C ALA A 27 -3.76 1.63 1.85
N VAL A 28 -4.36 1.25 2.97
CA VAL A 28 -4.34 -0.11 3.49
C VAL A 28 -5.74 -0.68 3.36
N PHE A 29 -5.85 -1.91 2.89
CA PHE A 29 -7.14 -2.58 2.74
C PHE A 29 -7.05 -4.03 3.22
N GLY A 30 -8.14 -4.78 3.04
CA GLY A 30 -8.18 -6.19 3.43
C GLY A 30 -8.26 -6.40 4.93
N SER A 31 -7.69 -7.48 5.42
CA SER A 31 -7.81 -7.87 6.82
C SER A 31 -7.22 -6.85 7.80
N THR A 32 -6.12 -6.21 7.43
CA THR A 32 -5.51 -5.17 8.26
C THR A 32 -6.46 -3.99 8.45
N ALA A 33 -7.08 -3.52 7.38
CA ALA A 33 -8.05 -2.41 7.44
C ALA A 33 -9.29 -2.77 8.25
N ARG A 34 -9.72 -4.03 8.18
CA ARG A 34 -10.86 -4.54 8.95
C ARG A 34 -10.52 -4.89 10.41
N LYS A 35 -9.24 -4.79 10.78
CA LYS A 35 -8.75 -5.18 12.11
C LYS A 35 -8.99 -6.67 12.43
N GLU A 36 -9.01 -7.50 11.40
CA GLU A 36 -9.20 -8.95 11.51
C GLU A 36 -7.89 -9.71 11.32
N GLN A 37 -6.78 -8.99 11.33
CA GLN A 37 -5.47 -9.54 11.03
C GLN A 37 -5.01 -10.55 12.08
N SER A 38 -4.52 -11.69 11.61
CA SER A 38 -3.79 -12.65 12.43
C SER A 38 -2.29 -12.50 12.19
N ALA A 39 -1.48 -13.23 12.98
CA ALA A 39 -0.03 -13.18 12.86
C ALA A 39 0.47 -13.62 11.47
N ASP A 40 -0.30 -14.45 10.78
CA ASP A 40 0.06 -14.99 9.46
C ASP A 40 -0.60 -14.24 8.30
N SER A 41 -1.37 -13.19 8.57
CA SER A 41 -2.05 -12.42 7.54
C SER A 41 -1.09 -11.47 6.84
N ASP A 42 -1.24 -11.35 5.51
CA ASP A 42 -0.51 -10.36 4.73
C ASP A 42 -1.09 -8.98 4.98
N ILE A 43 -0.24 -7.97 4.87
CA ILE A 43 -0.68 -6.58 4.88
C ILE A 43 -0.96 -6.21 3.42
N ASP A 44 -2.19 -5.80 3.13
CA ASP A 44 -2.60 -5.42 1.78
C ASP A 44 -2.49 -3.90 1.61
N VAL A 45 -1.69 -3.47 0.65
CA VAL A 45 -1.40 -2.05 0.40
C VAL A 45 -1.82 -1.69 -1.02
N LEU A 46 -2.57 -0.61 -1.14
CA LEU A 46 -3.00 -0.06 -2.42
C LEU A 46 -2.19 1.20 -2.74
N LEU A 47 -1.54 1.20 -3.89
CA LEU A 47 -0.79 2.36 -4.37
C LEU A 47 -1.55 3.05 -5.50
N ASP A 48 -1.59 4.38 -5.42
CA ASP A 48 -2.06 5.22 -6.52
C ASP A 48 -0.82 5.87 -7.14
N LEU A 49 -0.44 5.41 -8.32
CA LEU A 49 0.79 5.84 -9.00
C LEU A 49 0.53 7.05 -9.89
N ASP A 50 1.53 7.91 -10.00
CA ASP A 50 1.51 9.05 -10.90
C ASP A 50 1.69 8.55 -12.33
N GLU A 51 0.62 8.57 -13.12
CA GLU A 51 0.63 8.09 -14.50
C GLU A 51 1.48 8.94 -15.45
N THR A 52 1.83 10.15 -15.03
CA THR A 52 2.72 11.02 -15.82
C THR A 52 4.17 10.58 -15.70
N GLN A 53 4.51 9.81 -14.68
CA GLN A 53 5.83 9.21 -14.52
C GLN A 53 5.82 7.83 -15.15
N LYS A 54 6.83 7.55 -15.98
CA LYS A 54 6.94 6.26 -16.66
C LYS A 54 7.57 5.23 -15.71
N ILE A 55 6.75 4.66 -14.85
CA ILE A 55 7.20 3.65 -13.89
C ILE A 55 7.23 2.30 -14.61
N ASN A 56 8.41 1.73 -14.77
CA ASN A 56 8.56 0.42 -15.40
C ASN A 56 8.47 -0.71 -14.37
N VAL A 57 8.59 -1.95 -14.84
CA VAL A 57 8.50 -3.13 -13.99
C VAL A 57 9.56 -3.14 -12.89
N PHE A 58 10.77 -2.71 -13.21
CA PHE A 58 11.87 -2.66 -12.24
C PHE A 58 11.61 -1.62 -11.15
N ASP A 59 11.08 -0.46 -11.54
CA ASP A 59 10.68 0.57 -10.59
C ASP A 59 9.57 0.08 -9.66
N TYR A 60 8.62 -0.65 -10.22
CA TYR A 60 7.51 -1.23 -9.44
C TYR A 60 8.02 -2.24 -8.41
N VAL A 61 8.92 -3.12 -8.81
CA VAL A 61 9.53 -4.10 -7.89
C VAL A 61 10.28 -3.39 -6.77
N ALA A 62 11.02 -2.33 -7.11
CA ALA A 62 11.74 -1.53 -6.11
C ALA A 62 10.78 -0.89 -5.11
N LEU A 63 9.63 -0.37 -5.58
CA LEU A 63 8.60 0.20 -4.71
C LEU A 63 8.03 -0.85 -3.76
N LYS A 64 7.75 -2.04 -4.25
CA LYS A 64 7.25 -3.14 -3.40
C LYS A 64 8.23 -3.47 -2.28
N GLU A 65 9.50 -3.59 -2.62
CA GLU A 65 10.54 -3.88 -1.62
C GLU A 65 10.70 -2.72 -0.63
N GLN A 66 10.63 -1.49 -1.09
CA GLN A 66 10.70 -0.31 -0.23
C GLN A 66 9.56 -0.30 0.79
N ILE A 67 8.34 -0.56 0.34
CA ILE A 67 7.17 -0.61 1.22
C ILE A 67 7.30 -1.76 2.22
N ARG A 68 7.75 -2.91 1.75
CA ARG A 68 7.97 -4.06 2.62
C ARG A 68 8.98 -3.73 3.73
N GLU A 69 10.07 -3.07 3.42
CA GLU A 69 11.07 -2.64 4.39
C GLU A 69 10.50 -1.63 5.38
N ILE A 70 9.71 -0.67 4.90
CA ILE A 70 9.05 0.32 5.75
C ILE A 70 8.16 -0.37 6.79
N LEU A 71 7.51 -1.46 6.39
CA LEU A 71 6.58 -2.20 7.24
C LEU A 71 7.23 -3.33 8.04
N GLY A 72 8.55 -3.37 8.09
CA GLY A 72 9.27 -4.30 8.95
C GLY A 72 9.66 -5.63 8.33
N GLY A 73 9.53 -5.78 7.01
CA GLY A 73 10.01 -6.96 6.29
C GLY A 73 9.09 -8.17 6.30
N GLY A 74 7.84 -8.03 6.74
CA GLY A 74 6.87 -9.11 6.74
C GLY A 74 6.26 -9.38 5.37
N CYS A 75 5.18 -10.16 5.35
CA CYS A 75 4.44 -10.43 4.12
C CYS A 75 3.56 -9.23 3.78
N VAL A 76 3.89 -8.54 2.72
CA VAL A 76 3.13 -7.39 2.25
C VAL A 76 2.72 -7.62 0.80
N ASP A 77 1.42 -7.51 0.53
CA ASP A 77 0.88 -7.61 -0.81
C ASP A 77 0.59 -6.20 -1.32
N VAL A 78 1.28 -5.81 -2.39
CA VAL A 78 1.16 -4.46 -2.95
C VAL A 78 0.44 -4.53 -4.28
N VAL A 79 -0.65 -3.78 -4.39
CA VAL A 79 -1.40 -3.65 -5.64
C VAL A 79 -1.49 -2.18 -6.03
N THR A 80 -1.66 -1.91 -7.31
CA THR A 80 -1.86 -0.56 -7.79
C THR A 80 -3.32 -0.34 -8.15
N ARG A 81 -3.80 0.88 -7.95
CA ARG A 81 -5.17 1.25 -8.35
C ARG A 81 -5.37 0.99 -9.85
N GLN A 82 -4.36 1.32 -10.65
CA GLN A 82 -4.40 1.17 -12.10
C GLN A 82 -4.48 -0.31 -12.54
N GLY A 83 -3.93 -1.21 -11.71
CA GLY A 83 -3.92 -2.64 -12.02
C GLY A 83 -5.14 -3.41 -11.53
N LEU A 84 -6.02 -2.78 -10.74
CA LEU A 84 -7.20 -3.45 -10.22
C LEU A 84 -8.29 -3.57 -11.27
N LYS A 85 -8.95 -4.74 -11.31
CA LYS A 85 -10.14 -4.91 -12.12
C LYS A 85 -11.26 -4.03 -11.57
N LYS A 86 -12.11 -3.51 -12.45
CA LYS A 86 -13.20 -2.61 -12.09
C LYS A 86 -14.08 -3.14 -10.96
N THR A 87 -14.40 -4.43 -10.99
CA THR A 87 -15.25 -5.08 -9.99
C THR A 87 -14.60 -5.10 -8.61
N LEU A 88 -13.28 -5.24 -8.55
CA LEU A 88 -12.53 -5.23 -7.29
C LEU A 88 -12.21 -3.82 -6.82
N LYS A 89 -12.06 -2.89 -7.77
CA LYS A 89 -11.68 -1.53 -7.47
C LYS A 89 -12.67 -0.84 -6.53
N ASP A 90 -13.96 -0.94 -6.82
CA ASP A 90 -14.99 -0.33 -6.00
C ASP A 90 -14.98 -0.88 -4.58
N ARG A 91 -14.85 -2.18 -4.44
CA ARG A 91 -14.79 -2.85 -3.15
C ARG A 91 -13.55 -2.45 -2.35
N VAL A 92 -12.39 -2.47 -2.99
CA VAL A 92 -11.13 -2.11 -2.35
C VAL A 92 -11.17 -0.65 -1.91
N GLU A 93 -11.68 0.26 -2.73
CA GLU A 93 -11.78 1.67 -2.39
C GLU A 93 -12.69 1.92 -1.19
N LYS A 94 -13.78 1.17 -1.07
CA LYS A 94 -14.68 1.29 0.08
C LYS A 94 -14.06 0.79 1.37
N GLU A 95 -13.26 -0.27 1.30
CA GLU A 95 -12.64 -0.89 2.46
C GLU A 95 -11.31 -0.24 2.84
N SER A 96 -10.71 0.53 1.95
CA SER A 96 -9.37 1.06 2.18
C SER A 96 -9.36 2.23 3.16
N ILE A 97 -8.25 2.32 3.89
CA ILE A 97 -7.98 3.42 4.81
C ILE A 97 -6.72 4.11 4.32
N ASN A 98 -6.82 5.39 4.02
CA ASN A 98 -5.71 6.14 3.45
C ASN A 98 -4.62 6.40 4.49
N ALA A 99 -3.36 6.13 4.10
CA ALA A 99 -2.22 6.58 4.87
C ALA A 99 -1.90 8.05 4.52
N PHE A 100 -1.95 8.33 3.24
CA PHE A 100 -1.80 9.72 2.77
C PHE A 100 -2.37 9.94 1.38
#